data_413f5fbedc09105f604df34e76979d88
#
_entry.id   413f5fbedc09105f604df34e76979d88
#
_cell.length_a   1.000
_cell.length_b   1.000
_cell.length_c   1.000
_cell.angle_alpha   90.00
_cell.angle_beta   90.00
_cell.angle_gamma   90.00
#
_symmetry.space_group_name_H-M   'P 1'
#
loop_
_entity.id
_entity.type
_entity.pdbx_description
1 polymer ?
#
loop_
_entity_poly.entity_id
_entity_poly.type
_entity_poly.pdbx_seq_one_letter_code
_entity_poly.pdbx_strand_id
1 'polypeptide(L)'
;MHCTGCWAAEYGHKQSLTFEEMDRVLTEAKALGTHACLFTGGEPLLRKKDIIRLCEKHRDMAFHAFTNGTLIDEEFCQEMLRVGNFFVSISVEGFEEANDGRRGRGHFQKALDAMDLLRSHRIPFGVSICYTSRNYKVVTSDEFLDLLISKGCVFAWYFHYMPVGLNADTSLLLTPEQRNYMKDQVREIRGVTGGKELYCIDFQNDGEFVGGCGTRNINHKWRLQI
;
A
#
# COMPACT_ATOMS: atom_id res chain seq x y z
N MET A 1 -6.18 1.54 14.79
CA MET A 1 -4.70 1.57 14.84
C MET A 1 -4.26 3.02 14.68
N HIS A 2 -3.30 3.49 15.47
CA HIS A 2 -2.79 4.87 15.41
C HIS A 2 -1.29 4.81 15.11
N CYS A 3 -0.94 4.84 13.82
CA CYS A 3 0.45 4.86 13.40
C CYS A 3 1.04 6.27 13.60
N THR A 4 2.29 6.35 14.06
CA THR A 4 2.99 7.64 14.18
C THR A 4 3.11 8.31 12.81
N GLY A 5 2.68 9.57 12.71
CA GLY A 5 2.69 10.33 11.46
C GLY A 5 1.72 9.81 10.39
N CYS A 6 0.61 9.19 10.78
CA CYS A 6 -0.40 8.73 9.84
C CYS A 6 -1.19 9.91 9.28
N TRP A 7 -1.16 10.11 7.96
CA TRP A 7 -1.91 11.16 7.28
C TRP A 7 -3.44 11.00 7.41
N ALA A 8 -3.91 9.75 7.55
CA ALA A 8 -5.34 9.44 7.69
C ALA A 8 -5.88 9.60 9.12
N ALA A 9 -5.04 9.96 10.10
CA ALA A 9 -5.46 10.09 11.51
C ALA A 9 -6.47 11.24 11.76
N GLU A 10 -6.52 12.23 10.86
CA GLU A 10 -7.43 13.38 10.92
C GLU A 10 -8.87 13.06 10.56
N TYR A 11 -9.03 12.08 9.69
CA TYR A 11 -10.36 11.80 9.15
C TYR A 11 -11.12 10.99 10.18
N GLY A 12 -11.91 11.70 11.00
CA GLY A 12 -12.89 11.05 11.86
C GLY A 12 -13.79 10.18 10.99
N HIS A 13 -13.90 8.90 11.30
CA HIS A 13 -14.65 7.88 10.57
C HIS A 13 -16.19 8.11 10.49
N LYS A 14 -16.62 9.36 10.65
CA LYS A 14 -18.04 9.73 10.71
C LYS A 14 -18.75 9.78 9.36
N GLN A 15 -18.01 9.84 8.27
CA GLN A 15 -18.57 9.86 6.91
C GLN A 15 -17.80 8.85 6.05
N SER A 16 -18.44 7.74 5.77
CA SER A 16 -17.96 6.73 4.80
C SER A 16 -18.91 6.71 3.62
N LEU A 17 -18.37 6.55 2.41
CA LEU A 17 -19.21 6.32 1.22
C LEU A 17 -20.08 5.08 1.42
N THR A 18 -21.33 5.13 1.00
CA THR A 18 -22.18 3.96 0.92
C THR A 18 -21.70 3.02 -0.20
N PHE A 19 -22.18 1.78 -0.20
CA PHE A 19 -21.88 0.86 -1.30
C PHE A 19 -22.36 1.43 -2.64
N GLU A 20 -23.55 2.01 -2.68
CA GLU A 20 -24.17 2.60 -3.87
C GLU A 20 -23.37 3.80 -4.40
N GLU A 21 -22.81 4.62 -3.52
CA GLU A 21 -21.94 5.72 -3.90
C GLU A 21 -20.63 5.22 -4.50
N MET A 22 -19.99 4.22 -3.88
CA MET A 22 -18.76 3.59 -4.40
C MET A 22 -19.01 2.96 -5.78
N ASP A 23 -20.11 2.22 -5.93
CA ASP A 23 -20.51 1.59 -7.18
C ASP A 23 -20.75 2.61 -8.30
N ARG A 24 -21.44 3.71 -7.99
CA ARG A 24 -21.66 4.81 -8.93
C ARG A 24 -20.33 5.44 -9.37
N VAL A 25 -19.43 5.73 -8.42
CA VAL A 25 -18.10 6.30 -8.72
C VAL A 25 -17.31 5.38 -9.65
N LEU A 26 -17.30 4.08 -9.39
CA LEU A 26 -16.62 3.11 -10.26
C LEU A 26 -17.25 3.02 -11.65
N THR A 27 -18.58 3.07 -11.74
CA THR A 27 -19.29 3.07 -13.01
C THR A 27 -18.95 4.31 -13.85
N GLU A 28 -18.94 5.49 -13.23
CA GLU A 28 -18.58 6.75 -13.90
C GLU A 28 -17.09 6.76 -14.29
N ALA A 29 -16.20 6.28 -13.41
CA ALA A 29 -14.78 6.17 -13.70
C ALA A 29 -14.48 5.24 -14.89
N LYS A 30 -15.19 4.11 -14.98
CA LYS A 30 -15.10 3.20 -16.15
C LYS A 30 -15.51 3.90 -17.45
N ALA A 31 -16.57 4.69 -17.44
CA ALA A 31 -17.00 5.46 -18.61
C ALA A 31 -15.94 6.48 -19.06
N LEU A 32 -15.04 6.88 -18.16
CA LEU A 32 -13.89 7.74 -18.43
C LEU A 32 -12.59 6.96 -18.78
N GLY A 33 -12.68 5.63 -18.91
CA GLY A 33 -11.54 4.78 -19.28
C GLY A 33 -10.69 4.29 -18.10
N THR A 34 -11.19 4.35 -16.88
CA THR A 34 -10.49 3.80 -15.70
C THR A 34 -10.64 2.27 -15.66
N HIS A 35 -9.54 1.54 -15.53
CA HIS A 35 -9.51 0.08 -15.48
C HIS A 35 -8.98 -0.48 -14.14
N ALA A 36 -8.55 0.38 -13.22
CA ALA A 36 -8.05 -0.03 -11.91
C ALA A 36 -8.51 0.93 -10.82
N CYS A 37 -8.74 0.40 -9.63
CA CYS A 37 -9.10 1.18 -8.44
C CYS A 37 -8.26 0.74 -7.24
N LEU A 38 -7.72 1.72 -6.51
CA LEU A 38 -6.96 1.50 -5.30
C LEU A 38 -7.80 1.94 -4.08
N PHE A 39 -8.02 1.01 -3.16
CA PHE A 39 -8.63 1.30 -1.87
C PHE A 39 -7.56 1.67 -0.85
N THR A 40 -7.72 2.80 -0.23
CA THR A 40 -6.86 3.30 0.83
C THR A 40 -7.71 3.98 1.92
N GLY A 41 -7.10 4.68 2.86
CA GLY A 41 -7.82 5.41 3.89
C GLY A 41 -7.33 5.05 5.28
N GLY A 42 -8.23 4.77 6.23
CA GLY A 42 -7.89 4.17 7.51
C GLY A 42 -7.44 2.72 7.35
N GLU A 43 -8.38 1.80 7.40
CA GLU A 43 -8.16 0.39 7.05
C GLU A 43 -9.30 -0.06 6.11
N PRO A 44 -9.00 -0.26 4.81
CA PRO A 44 -10.04 -0.57 3.84
C PRO A 44 -10.73 -1.93 4.10
N LEU A 45 -10.01 -2.89 4.68
CA LEU A 45 -10.59 -4.22 4.94
C LEU A 45 -11.62 -4.24 6.08
N LEU A 46 -11.84 -3.14 6.78
CA LEU A 46 -13.06 -2.97 7.61
C LEU A 46 -14.33 -3.09 6.75
N ARG A 47 -14.21 -2.82 5.45
CA ARG A 47 -15.28 -2.92 4.46
C ARG A 47 -15.05 -4.06 3.45
N LYS A 48 -14.34 -5.12 3.85
CA LYS A 48 -13.99 -6.24 2.95
C LYS A 48 -15.20 -6.83 2.22
N LYS A 49 -16.38 -6.89 2.86
CA LYS A 49 -17.62 -7.38 2.22
C LYS A 49 -18.07 -6.48 1.06
N ASP A 50 -18.04 -5.17 1.24
CA ASP A 50 -18.40 -4.24 0.17
C ASP A 50 -17.37 -4.25 -0.95
N ILE A 51 -16.07 -4.34 -0.62
CA ILE A 51 -14.99 -4.47 -1.61
C ILE A 51 -15.20 -5.72 -2.47
N ILE A 52 -15.46 -6.87 -1.88
CA ILE A 52 -15.73 -8.10 -2.64
C ILE A 52 -16.96 -7.95 -3.55
N ARG A 53 -18.05 -7.35 -3.06
CA ARG A 53 -19.25 -7.08 -3.87
C ARG A 53 -18.95 -6.14 -5.05
N LEU A 54 -18.08 -5.13 -4.87
CA LEU A 54 -17.63 -4.25 -5.95
C LEU A 54 -16.78 -5.01 -6.98
N CYS A 55 -15.88 -5.88 -6.52
CA CYS A 55 -15.10 -6.75 -7.40
C CYS A 55 -15.97 -7.66 -8.26
N GLU A 56 -17.03 -8.23 -7.67
CA GLU A 56 -18.01 -9.04 -8.40
C GLU A 56 -18.77 -8.26 -9.46
N LYS A 57 -19.17 -7.05 -9.12
CA LYS A 57 -19.96 -6.19 -10.01
C LYS A 57 -19.12 -5.59 -11.16
N HIS A 58 -17.86 -5.31 -10.91
CA HIS A 58 -16.94 -4.67 -11.86
C HIS A 58 -15.80 -5.63 -12.25
N ARG A 59 -16.13 -6.79 -12.80
CA ARG A 59 -15.16 -7.85 -13.17
C ARG A 59 -14.14 -7.45 -14.23
N ASP A 60 -14.41 -6.40 -14.95
CA ASP A 60 -13.54 -5.78 -15.96
C ASP A 60 -12.58 -4.72 -15.41
N MET A 61 -12.56 -4.53 -14.08
CA MET A 61 -11.63 -3.67 -13.37
C MET A 61 -10.70 -4.49 -12.47
N ALA A 62 -9.47 -4.00 -12.29
CA ALA A 62 -8.56 -4.49 -11.27
C ALA A 62 -8.72 -3.68 -9.98
N PHE A 63 -8.70 -4.36 -8.84
CA PHE A 63 -8.82 -3.73 -7.53
C PHE A 63 -7.61 -4.02 -6.67
N HIS A 64 -7.15 -3.01 -5.96
CA HIS A 64 -6.02 -3.12 -5.04
C HIS A 64 -6.32 -2.41 -3.73
N ALA A 65 -5.87 -2.95 -2.60
CA ALA A 65 -5.98 -2.28 -1.31
C ALA A 65 -4.64 -2.20 -0.58
N PHE A 66 -4.38 -1.02 0.02
CA PHE A 66 -3.32 -0.86 1.01
C PHE A 66 -3.88 -1.19 2.38
N THR A 67 -3.41 -2.26 3.00
CA THR A 67 -3.95 -2.77 4.26
C THR A 67 -2.86 -2.96 5.31
N ASN A 68 -3.23 -2.88 6.58
CA ASN A 68 -2.36 -3.28 7.68
C ASN A 68 -2.25 -4.83 7.85
N GLY A 69 -3.00 -5.59 7.07
CA GLY A 69 -3.00 -7.06 7.05
C GLY A 69 -3.80 -7.73 8.16
N THR A 70 -4.20 -7.02 9.22
CA THR A 70 -4.79 -7.63 10.43
C THR A 70 -6.18 -8.24 10.24
N LEU A 71 -6.84 -7.95 9.12
CA LEU A 71 -8.18 -8.44 8.78
C LEU A 71 -8.18 -9.46 7.63
N ILE A 72 -7.00 -9.89 7.19
CA ILE A 72 -6.83 -10.98 6.24
C ILE A 72 -7.01 -12.29 7.03
N ASP A 73 -8.03 -13.04 6.68
CA ASP A 73 -8.37 -14.33 7.26
C ASP A 73 -8.65 -15.37 6.15
N GLU A 74 -8.87 -16.61 6.53
CA GLU A 74 -9.10 -17.73 5.63
C GLU A 74 -10.30 -17.46 4.70
N GLU A 75 -11.42 -16.97 5.26
CA GLU A 75 -12.63 -16.66 4.50
C GLU A 75 -12.34 -15.58 3.43
N PHE A 76 -11.58 -14.55 3.82
CA PHE A 76 -11.25 -13.48 2.89
C PHE A 76 -10.31 -13.95 1.77
N CYS A 77 -9.35 -14.85 2.06
CA CYS A 77 -8.51 -15.46 1.03
C CYS A 77 -9.36 -16.24 0.01
N GLN A 78 -10.34 -17.00 0.45
CA GLN A 78 -11.27 -17.71 -0.44
C GLN A 78 -12.08 -16.75 -1.32
N GLU A 79 -12.55 -15.64 -0.76
CA GLU A 79 -13.27 -14.61 -1.50
C GLU A 79 -12.35 -13.90 -2.52
N MET A 80 -11.10 -13.60 -2.18
CA MET A 80 -10.13 -13.04 -3.12
C MET A 80 -9.90 -13.96 -4.32
N LEU A 81 -9.76 -15.27 -4.07
CA LEU A 81 -9.62 -16.27 -5.14
C LEU A 81 -10.88 -16.35 -6.00
N ARG A 82 -12.06 -16.29 -5.40
CA ARG A 82 -13.34 -16.36 -6.08
C ARG A 82 -13.60 -15.19 -7.02
N VAL A 83 -13.27 -13.96 -6.59
CA VAL A 83 -13.46 -12.76 -7.44
C VAL A 83 -12.37 -12.63 -8.50
N GLY A 84 -11.11 -12.96 -8.17
CA GLY A 84 -9.98 -13.06 -9.09
C GLY A 84 -9.42 -11.74 -9.62
N ASN A 85 -10.01 -10.59 -9.24
CA ASN A 85 -9.62 -9.26 -9.68
C ASN A 85 -9.23 -8.31 -8.53
N PHE A 86 -8.95 -8.87 -7.34
CA PHE A 86 -8.55 -8.13 -6.15
C PHE A 86 -7.23 -8.64 -5.58
N PHE A 87 -6.34 -7.73 -5.22
CA PHE A 87 -5.07 -8.02 -4.56
C PHE A 87 -4.72 -6.95 -3.54
N VAL A 88 -3.71 -7.19 -2.70
CA VAL A 88 -3.37 -6.32 -1.58
C VAL A 88 -1.89 -5.98 -1.53
N SER A 89 -1.58 -4.82 -0.94
CA SER A 89 -0.26 -4.51 -0.40
C SER A 89 -0.32 -4.40 1.11
N ILE A 90 0.42 -5.27 1.79
CA ILE A 90 0.52 -5.27 3.24
C ILE A 90 1.51 -4.18 3.67
N SER A 91 1.07 -3.35 4.60
CA SER A 91 1.89 -2.25 5.10
C SER A 91 2.94 -2.73 6.10
N VAL A 92 4.22 -2.49 5.79
CA VAL A 92 5.38 -2.79 6.65
C VAL A 92 6.38 -1.64 6.59
N GLU A 93 7.20 -1.48 7.65
CA GLU A 93 8.13 -0.34 7.77
C GLU A 93 9.59 -0.79 8.01
N GLY A 94 9.92 -2.05 7.75
CA GLY A 94 11.17 -2.71 8.06
C GLY A 94 10.98 -3.88 9.02
N PHE A 95 12.04 -4.26 9.75
CA PHE A 95 11.95 -5.30 10.79
C PHE A 95 11.12 -4.85 12.00
N GLU A 96 10.92 -5.75 12.96
CA GLU A 96 10.02 -5.58 14.12
C GLU A 96 10.20 -4.24 14.83
N GLU A 97 11.43 -3.84 15.12
CA GLU A 97 11.71 -2.58 15.82
C GLU A 97 11.17 -1.35 15.06
N ALA A 98 11.50 -1.24 13.78
CA ALA A 98 11.06 -0.13 12.93
C ALA A 98 9.55 -0.18 12.68
N ASN A 99 9.03 -1.37 12.41
CA ASN A 99 7.62 -1.58 12.13
C ASN A 99 6.74 -1.29 13.36
N ASP A 100 7.06 -1.92 14.47
CA ASP A 100 6.27 -1.80 15.70
C ASP A 100 6.45 -0.44 16.38
N GLY A 101 7.62 0.17 16.23
CA GLY A 101 7.87 1.54 16.67
C GLY A 101 6.93 2.57 16.01
N ARG A 102 6.53 2.34 14.76
CA ARG A 102 5.58 3.22 14.05
C ARG A 102 4.14 2.75 14.13
N ARG A 103 3.88 1.44 14.02
CA ARG A 103 2.54 0.86 13.88
C ARG A 103 1.94 0.31 15.17
N GLY A 104 2.77 0.15 16.20
CA GLY A 104 2.41 -0.42 17.48
C GLY A 104 2.87 -1.87 17.63
N ARG A 105 3.07 -2.26 18.88
CA ARG A 105 3.65 -3.56 19.24
C ARG A 105 2.87 -4.75 18.67
N GLY A 106 3.59 -5.71 18.10
CA GLY A 106 3.06 -6.96 17.56
C GLY A 106 2.45 -6.83 16.16
N HIS A 107 2.52 -5.65 15.52
CA HIS A 107 2.03 -5.49 14.15
C HIS A 107 2.94 -6.12 13.11
N PHE A 108 4.25 -6.19 13.37
CA PHE A 108 5.17 -6.87 12.46
C PHE A 108 4.80 -8.35 12.31
N GLN A 109 4.61 -9.06 13.43
CA GLN A 109 4.22 -10.46 13.38
C GLN A 109 2.88 -10.67 12.66
N LYS A 110 1.88 -9.83 12.90
CA LYS A 110 0.58 -9.90 12.20
C LYS A 110 0.72 -9.70 10.69
N ALA A 111 1.62 -8.81 10.26
CA ALA A 111 1.91 -8.64 8.84
C ALA A 111 2.55 -9.88 8.23
N LEU A 112 3.51 -10.51 8.92
CA LEU A 112 4.13 -11.75 8.50
C LEU A 112 3.13 -12.92 8.44
N ASP A 113 2.24 -13.03 9.42
CA ASP A 113 1.18 -14.06 9.46
C ASP A 113 0.23 -13.89 8.27
N ALA A 114 -0.15 -12.65 7.95
CA ALA A 114 -0.99 -12.35 6.78
C ALA A 114 -0.28 -12.70 5.46
N MET A 115 1.03 -12.43 5.33
CA MET A 115 1.83 -12.83 4.16
C MET A 115 1.88 -14.35 4.03
N ASP A 116 2.12 -15.08 5.12
CA ASP A 116 2.17 -16.55 5.12
C ASP A 116 0.80 -17.14 4.72
N LEU A 117 -0.30 -16.54 5.18
CA LEU A 117 -1.64 -16.95 4.81
C LEU A 117 -1.90 -16.74 3.31
N LEU A 118 -1.62 -15.56 2.77
CA LEU A 118 -1.77 -15.28 1.34
C LEU A 118 -0.92 -16.22 0.49
N ARG A 119 0.34 -16.47 0.91
CA ARG A 119 1.25 -17.40 0.23
C ARG A 119 0.71 -18.83 0.23
N SER A 120 0.15 -19.31 1.35
CA SER A 120 -0.42 -20.66 1.45
C SER A 120 -1.56 -20.88 0.47
N HIS A 121 -2.33 -19.82 0.18
CA HIS A 121 -3.38 -19.78 -0.83
C HIS A 121 -2.89 -19.46 -2.25
N ARG A 122 -1.58 -19.23 -2.45
CA ARG A 122 -0.99 -18.82 -3.73
C ARG A 122 -1.61 -17.53 -4.28
N ILE A 123 -2.04 -16.63 -3.40
CA ILE A 123 -2.55 -15.30 -3.75
C ILE A 123 -1.35 -14.36 -3.89
N PRO A 124 -1.12 -13.75 -5.06
CA PRO A 124 -0.07 -12.76 -5.22
C PRO A 124 -0.38 -11.52 -4.38
N PHE A 125 0.63 -11.00 -3.73
CA PHE A 125 0.52 -9.78 -2.91
C PHE A 125 1.80 -8.96 -2.97
N GLY A 126 1.68 -7.70 -2.61
CA GLY A 126 2.81 -6.81 -2.42
C GLY A 126 2.91 -6.27 -1.00
N VAL A 127 3.87 -5.40 -0.81
CA VAL A 127 3.99 -4.60 0.41
C VAL A 127 3.93 -3.12 0.10
N SER A 128 3.49 -2.33 1.07
CA SER A 128 3.51 -0.87 1.06
C SER A 128 4.41 -0.39 2.18
N ILE A 129 5.44 0.37 1.83
CA ILE A 129 6.50 0.81 2.73
C ILE A 129 6.51 2.33 2.76
N CYS A 130 6.21 2.92 3.92
CA CYS A 130 6.42 4.35 4.11
C CYS A 130 7.83 4.56 4.70
N TYR A 131 8.78 4.97 3.86
CA TYR A 131 10.13 5.22 4.34
C TYR A 131 10.30 6.63 4.89
N THR A 132 11.13 6.73 5.92
CA THR A 132 11.38 7.91 6.74
C THR A 132 12.88 8.10 6.92
N SER A 133 13.29 9.21 7.54
CA SER A 133 14.67 9.41 7.97
C SER A 133 15.23 8.31 8.88
N ARG A 134 14.35 7.49 9.49
CA ARG A 134 14.76 6.47 10.48
C ARG A 134 14.90 5.06 9.89
N ASN A 135 14.14 4.72 8.84
CA ASN A 135 14.08 3.34 8.31
C ASN A 135 14.57 3.19 6.86
N TYR A 136 14.93 4.27 6.16
CA TYR A 136 15.24 4.26 4.73
C TYR A 136 16.35 3.26 4.33
N LYS A 137 17.35 3.03 5.20
CA LYS A 137 18.39 2.02 4.95
C LYS A 137 17.91 0.59 5.18
N VAL A 138 17.10 0.40 6.23
CA VAL A 138 16.59 -0.94 6.58
C VAL A 138 15.66 -1.46 5.49
N VAL A 139 14.77 -0.63 4.98
CA VAL A 139 13.76 -1.06 3.99
C VAL A 139 14.33 -1.35 2.60
N THR A 140 15.60 -1.02 2.36
CA THR A 140 16.34 -1.35 1.13
C THR A 140 17.48 -2.32 1.37
N SER A 141 17.64 -2.83 2.60
CA SER A 141 18.71 -3.80 2.92
C SER A 141 18.38 -5.16 2.31
N ASP A 142 19.43 -5.88 1.92
CA ASP A 142 19.31 -7.23 1.35
C ASP A 142 18.54 -8.17 2.26
N GLU A 143 18.80 -8.13 3.56
CA GLU A 143 18.16 -8.98 4.55
C GLU A 143 16.65 -8.74 4.63
N PHE A 144 16.22 -7.49 4.53
CA PHE A 144 14.80 -7.16 4.55
C PHE A 144 14.11 -7.56 3.24
N LEU A 145 14.76 -7.32 2.10
CA LEU A 145 14.25 -7.73 0.79
C LEU A 145 14.14 -9.25 0.68
N ASP A 146 15.17 -9.98 1.15
CA ASP A 146 15.17 -11.45 1.15
C ASP A 146 14.09 -12.01 2.07
N LEU A 147 13.81 -11.36 3.22
CA LEU A 147 12.66 -11.71 4.06
C LEU A 147 11.35 -11.58 3.26
N LEU A 148 11.11 -10.44 2.60
CA LEU A 148 9.88 -10.23 1.83
C LEU A 148 9.72 -11.26 0.69
N ILE A 149 10.80 -11.53 -0.04
CA ILE A 149 10.83 -12.55 -1.10
C ILE A 149 10.54 -13.94 -0.52
N SER A 150 11.16 -14.29 0.61
CA SER A 150 10.93 -15.57 1.30
C SER A 150 9.47 -15.75 1.73
N LYS A 151 8.78 -14.66 2.04
CA LYS A 151 7.34 -14.65 2.35
C LYS A 151 6.45 -14.73 1.10
N GLY A 152 7.01 -14.63 -0.10
CA GLY A 152 6.27 -14.69 -1.36
C GLY A 152 5.77 -13.35 -1.86
N CYS A 153 6.29 -12.24 -1.34
CA CYS A 153 6.00 -10.91 -1.83
C CYS A 153 6.53 -10.73 -3.27
N VAL A 154 5.71 -10.21 -4.19
CA VAL A 154 6.07 -10.04 -5.59
C VAL A 154 6.37 -8.60 -5.98
N PHE A 155 5.91 -7.63 -5.20
CA PHE A 155 6.23 -6.21 -5.43
C PHE A 155 6.24 -5.40 -4.14
N ALA A 156 6.97 -4.28 -4.15
CA ALA A 156 7.05 -3.32 -3.06
C ALA A 156 6.79 -1.91 -3.55
N TRP A 157 5.83 -1.24 -2.93
CA TRP A 157 5.58 0.18 -3.13
C TRP A 157 6.25 0.98 -2.04
N TYR A 158 7.20 1.82 -2.42
CA TYR A 158 7.89 2.75 -1.55
C TYR A 158 7.23 4.13 -1.64
N PHE A 159 6.81 4.64 -0.50
CA PHE A 159 6.28 6.00 -0.34
C PHE A 159 7.16 6.76 0.62
N HIS A 160 7.67 7.91 0.25
CA HIS A 160 8.36 8.73 1.23
C HIS A 160 7.36 9.39 2.20
N TYR A 161 7.76 9.51 3.44
CA TYR A 161 6.95 10.15 4.45
C TYR A 161 6.69 11.63 4.10
N MET A 162 5.43 12.02 4.15
CA MET A 162 4.99 13.42 4.03
C MET A 162 4.34 13.86 5.35
N PRO A 163 4.74 15.00 5.93
CA PRO A 163 4.24 15.48 7.21
C PRO A 163 2.89 16.19 7.01
N VAL A 164 1.87 15.43 6.69
CA VAL A 164 0.49 15.91 6.56
C VAL A 164 -0.37 15.28 7.65
N GLY A 165 -1.40 16.00 8.07
CA GLY A 165 -2.31 15.54 9.10
C GLY A 165 -1.99 16.08 10.49
N LEU A 166 -2.91 15.85 11.45
CA LEU A 166 -2.85 16.37 12.82
C LEU A 166 -1.61 15.90 13.61
N ASN A 167 -1.12 14.70 13.31
CA ASN A 167 0.02 14.09 14.01
C ASN A 167 1.28 14.08 13.13
N ALA A 168 1.43 15.09 12.28
CA ALA A 168 2.63 15.24 11.45
C ALA A 168 3.89 15.37 12.33
N ASP A 169 4.86 14.50 12.09
CA ASP A 169 6.16 14.51 12.79
C ASP A 169 7.28 14.88 11.80
N THR A 170 7.73 16.13 11.85
CA THR A 170 8.79 16.61 10.96
C THR A 170 10.13 15.91 11.16
N SER A 171 10.35 15.24 12.31
CA SER A 171 11.57 14.46 12.56
C SER A 171 11.69 13.21 11.68
N LEU A 172 10.59 12.80 11.04
CA LEU A 172 10.55 11.68 10.12
C LEU A 172 10.85 12.07 8.66
N LEU A 173 10.98 13.37 8.38
CA LEU A 173 11.30 13.86 7.05
C LEU A 173 12.69 13.38 6.60
N LEU A 174 12.75 13.01 5.33
CA LEU A 174 14.01 12.66 4.68
C LEU A 174 14.77 13.93 4.27
N THR A 175 16.09 13.88 4.40
CA THR A 175 16.96 14.87 3.75
C THR A 175 17.02 14.62 2.23
N PRO A 176 17.46 15.62 1.42
CA PRO A 176 17.68 15.41 -0.01
C PRO A 176 18.63 14.24 -0.31
N GLU A 177 19.67 14.06 0.49
CA GLU A 177 20.65 12.97 0.36
C GLU A 177 20.00 11.61 0.61
N GLN A 178 19.14 11.50 1.63
CA GLN A 178 18.41 10.27 1.94
C GLN A 178 17.39 9.93 0.83
N ARG A 179 16.75 10.93 0.23
CA ARG A 179 15.87 10.72 -0.93
C ARG A 179 16.64 10.25 -2.15
N ASN A 180 17.80 10.81 -2.43
CA ASN A 180 18.67 10.38 -3.52
C ASN A 180 19.17 8.95 -3.28
N TYR A 181 19.57 8.63 -2.05
CA TYR A 181 19.94 7.26 -1.68
C TYR A 181 18.81 6.27 -2.01
N MET A 182 17.56 6.56 -1.60
CA MET A 182 16.42 5.69 -1.89
C MET A 182 16.19 5.50 -3.38
N LYS A 183 16.27 6.59 -4.16
CA LYS A 183 16.15 6.56 -5.62
C LYS A 183 17.19 5.63 -6.26
N ASP A 184 18.45 5.73 -5.81
CA ASP A 184 19.54 4.92 -6.36
C ASP A 184 19.39 3.45 -5.93
N GLN A 185 19.07 3.19 -4.67
CA GLN A 185 18.84 1.81 -4.17
C GLN A 185 17.67 1.11 -4.86
N VAL A 186 16.53 1.79 -5.04
CA VAL A 186 15.39 1.18 -5.73
C VAL A 186 15.72 0.89 -7.20
N ARG A 187 16.55 1.71 -7.85
CA ARG A 187 17.04 1.44 -9.21
C ARG A 187 17.98 0.23 -9.24
N GLU A 188 18.85 0.09 -8.27
CA GLU A 188 19.75 -1.05 -8.13
C GLU A 188 18.97 -2.36 -7.90
N ILE A 189 18.00 -2.35 -6.99
CA ILE A 189 17.11 -3.49 -6.72
C ILE A 189 16.37 -3.94 -7.99
N ARG A 190 15.93 -2.98 -8.82
CA ARG A 190 15.28 -3.26 -10.13
C ARG A 190 16.25 -3.67 -11.23
N GLY A 191 17.55 -3.67 -10.97
CA GLY A 191 18.59 -3.85 -11.99
C GLY A 191 18.37 -5.04 -12.91
N VAL A 192 18.67 -4.86 -14.20
CA VAL A 192 18.48 -5.87 -15.27
C VAL A 192 19.38 -7.08 -15.08
N THR A 193 20.51 -6.92 -14.41
CA THR A 193 21.47 -7.98 -14.10
C THR A 193 21.76 -7.98 -12.61
N GLY A 194 21.28 -9.00 -11.90
CA GLY A 194 21.49 -9.16 -10.45
C GLY A 194 20.48 -8.43 -9.57
N GLY A 195 19.37 -7.96 -10.12
CA GLY A 195 18.26 -7.45 -9.33
C GLY A 195 17.58 -8.54 -8.49
N LYS A 196 16.84 -8.12 -7.47
CA LYS A 196 16.05 -9.03 -6.63
C LYS A 196 14.78 -9.49 -7.35
N GLU A 197 14.27 -10.66 -7.00
CA GLU A 197 12.97 -11.18 -7.45
C GLU A 197 11.79 -10.45 -6.80
N LEU A 198 11.88 -9.11 -6.73
CA LEU A 198 10.90 -8.22 -6.14
C LEU A 198 10.78 -6.95 -7.01
N TYR A 199 9.62 -6.73 -7.60
CA TYR A 199 9.39 -5.51 -8.35
C TYR A 199 9.17 -4.33 -7.41
N CYS A 200 10.05 -3.32 -7.46
CA CYS A 200 9.98 -2.15 -6.59
C CYS A 200 9.47 -0.91 -7.34
N ILE A 201 8.54 -0.19 -6.74
CA ILE A 201 8.02 1.10 -7.23
C ILE A 201 8.37 2.16 -6.18
N ASP A 202 9.14 3.17 -6.54
CA ASP A 202 9.37 4.36 -5.70
C ASP A 202 8.41 5.46 -6.15
N PHE A 203 7.24 5.49 -5.56
CA PHE A 203 6.09 6.24 -6.05
C PHE A 203 6.39 7.70 -6.37
N GLN A 204 7.05 8.42 -5.46
CA GLN A 204 7.35 9.84 -5.67
C GLN A 204 8.52 10.06 -6.62
N ASN A 205 9.61 9.29 -6.47
CA ASN A 205 10.80 9.46 -7.30
C ASN A 205 10.53 8.99 -8.75
N ASP A 206 9.78 7.91 -8.95
CA ASP A 206 9.36 7.47 -10.29
C ASP A 206 8.37 8.47 -10.91
N GLY A 207 7.48 9.04 -10.09
CA GLY A 207 6.52 10.05 -10.54
C GLY A 207 7.17 11.33 -11.09
N GLU A 208 8.37 11.68 -10.63
CA GLU A 208 9.12 12.81 -11.18
C GLU A 208 9.50 12.59 -12.65
N PHE A 209 9.77 11.35 -13.07
CA PHE A 209 10.13 11.03 -14.47
C PHE A 209 8.94 11.01 -15.42
N VAL A 210 7.79 10.58 -14.95
CA VAL A 210 6.58 10.46 -15.79
C VAL A 210 5.63 11.66 -15.65
N GLY A 211 6.07 12.74 -15.01
CA GLY A 211 5.26 13.94 -14.84
C GLY A 211 4.18 13.82 -13.76
N GLY A 212 4.37 12.89 -12.84
CA GLY A 212 3.44 12.60 -11.74
C GLY A 212 2.58 11.38 -11.99
N CYS A 213 1.85 10.95 -10.96
CA CYS A 213 1.04 9.73 -10.99
C CYS A 213 -0.27 9.84 -11.81
N GLY A 214 -0.42 10.83 -12.65
CA GLY A 214 -1.65 11.06 -13.42
C GLY A 214 -2.83 11.61 -12.60
N THR A 215 -2.73 11.62 -11.28
CA THR A 215 -3.78 12.16 -10.39
C THR A 215 -3.84 13.68 -10.37
N ARG A 216 -2.88 14.37 -11.00
CA ARG A 216 -2.86 15.84 -11.10
C ARG A 216 -4.14 16.44 -11.68
N ASN A 217 -4.83 15.72 -12.54
CA ASN A 217 -6.05 16.22 -13.19
C ASN A 217 -7.33 15.94 -12.38
N ILE A 218 -7.28 15.08 -11.39
CA ILE A 218 -8.44 14.72 -10.56
C ILE A 218 -8.47 15.56 -9.27
N ASN A 219 -7.33 16.04 -8.78
CA ASN A 219 -7.21 16.71 -7.49
C ASN A 219 -7.76 18.15 -7.43
N HIS A 220 -8.14 18.79 -8.53
CA HIS A 220 -8.63 20.16 -8.49
C HIS A 220 -10.15 20.32 -8.29
N LYS A 221 -10.94 19.28 -8.44
CA LYS A 221 -12.41 19.37 -8.24
C LYS A 221 -13.02 18.26 -7.39
N TRP A 222 -12.29 17.19 -7.14
CA TRP A 222 -12.81 16.07 -6.36
C TRP A 222 -11.85 15.85 -5.19
N ARG A 223 -12.27 16.27 -4.00
CA ARG A 223 -11.65 15.80 -2.76
C ARG A 223 -12.02 14.33 -2.54
N LEU A 224 -11.71 13.50 -3.50
CA LEU A 224 -11.60 12.08 -3.37
C LEU A 224 -10.16 11.79 -2.96
N GLN A 225 -9.78 12.26 -1.77
CA GLN A 225 -8.76 11.61 -0.99
C GLN A 225 -9.45 10.39 -0.38
N ILE A 226 -9.41 9.32 -1.11
CA ILE A 226 -9.85 8.01 -0.65
C ILE A 226 -8.71 7.37 0.11
#